data_b1c0497c694b6b7d3eb7c5987447f850
#
_entry.id   b1c0497c694b6b7d3eb7c5987447f850
#
_cell.length_a   1.000
_cell.length_b   1.000
_cell.length_c   1.000
_cell.angle_alpha   90.00
_cell.angle_beta   90.00
_cell.angle_gamma   90.00
#
_symmetry.space_group_name_H-M   'P 1'
#
loop_
_entity.id
_entity.type
_entity.pdbx_description
1 polymer ?
#
loop_
_entity_poly.entity_id
_entity_poly.type
_entity_poly.pdbx_seq_one_letter_code
_entity_poly.pdbx_strand_id
1 'polypeptide(L)'
;MESIYKSDVVVVGSGISGLMVAISLFPRKVTLVTKKKLGEVSSSAWAQGGIAAAVGNDDHPDIHFADTIKASSGLNNDEAVKLITSEALEIVQFLEKINIQFDRDEEKNFCLSIEAAHSRRRVLKINGDQSGKFIIKKLIKHAKKQDHITFVEDVSVDHIVQKDNACEGIVGHMNKPGVVDNFVFLQAPNVVLATGGIGSIYAYTTNPRDIYGEGVAMAARAGAKLSDMEFVQFHPTALDIGLDPAPLLTEAIRGEGAHIVDENYNRFMQTIHPDKELAPRDVVARAIFRERENGRSTFLDCRHFKPNSFQSLFPTAYEFLKKTKIDSTKDLIPIIPAAHYHMGGVKVDLTGQTSVKGLWACGETSSTGAHGANRLASNSLLEAFVFAKKIAEAINSKAIDQTKLEKINIENYFPKEKTISKIRAKKYIWQLRSNMTRN
;
A
#
# COMPACT_ATOMS: atom_id res chain seq x y z
N MET A 1 -10.61 31.15 -7.42
CA MET A 1 -9.67 31.78 -6.45
C MET A 1 -8.54 30.78 -6.23
N GLU A 2 -7.31 31.20 -6.51
CA GLU A 2 -6.15 30.32 -6.42
C GLU A 2 -5.63 30.31 -4.97
N SER A 3 -5.48 29.13 -4.40
CA SER A 3 -4.84 28.99 -3.08
C SER A 3 -3.40 28.56 -3.26
N ILE A 4 -2.46 29.36 -2.73
CA ILE A 4 -1.02 29.07 -2.77
C ILE A 4 -0.57 28.67 -1.38
N TYR A 5 0.00 27.47 -1.25
CA TYR A 5 0.64 27.01 -0.03
C TYR A 5 2.15 26.91 -0.25
N LYS A 6 2.93 27.33 0.73
CA LYS A 6 4.40 27.24 0.70
C LYS A 6 4.90 26.42 1.87
N SER A 7 5.75 25.44 1.56
CA SER A 7 6.37 24.57 2.57
C SER A 7 7.76 24.10 2.10
N ASP A 8 8.52 23.47 2.98
CA ASP A 8 9.80 22.86 2.63
C ASP A 8 9.61 21.56 1.86
N VAL A 9 8.52 20.86 2.17
CA VAL A 9 8.16 19.56 1.57
C VAL A 9 6.65 19.50 1.35
N VAL A 10 6.24 19.04 0.17
CA VAL A 10 4.88 18.60 -0.11
C VAL A 10 4.84 17.09 -0.14
N VAL A 11 3.95 16.48 0.65
CA VAL A 11 3.69 15.04 0.65
C VAL A 11 2.33 14.77 0.02
N VAL A 12 2.30 13.97 -1.05
CA VAL A 12 1.08 13.63 -1.79
C VAL A 12 0.60 12.24 -1.39
N GLY A 13 -0.50 12.18 -0.65
CA GLY A 13 -1.10 10.95 -0.15
C GLY A 13 -0.99 10.80 1.36
N SER A 14 -2.07 10.34 1.99
CA SER A 14 -2.23 10.18 3.44
C SER A 14 -2.30 8.73 3.91
N GLY A 15 -1.76 7.79 3.14
CA GLY A 15 -1.49 6.42 3.56
C GLY A 15 -0.38 6.36 4.63
N ILE A 16 -0.02 5.15 5.07
CA ILE A 16 1.05 4.94 6.06
C ILE A 16 2.33 5.67 5.65
N SER A 17 2.79 5.48 4.40
CA SER A 17 4.01 6.10 3.91
C SER A 17 3.98 7.62 4.01
N GLY A 18 2.93 8.28 3.51
CA GLY A 18 2.83 9.73 3.51
C GLY A 18 2.74 10.33 4.92
N LEU A 19 1.95 9.70 5.80
CA LEU A 19 1.87 10.11 7.22
C LEU A 19 3.21 9.96 7.92
N MET A 20 3.91 8.82 7.70
CA MET A 20 5.22 8.58 8.32
C MET A 20 6.28 9.56 7.82
N VAL A 21 6.33 9.84 6.50
CA VAL A 21 7.21 10.89 5.94
C VAL A 21 6.94 12.23 6.61
N ALA A 22 5.67 12.65 6.67
CA ALA A 22 5.30 13.94 7.25
C ALA A 22 5.71 14.05 8.73
N ILE A 23 5.48 13.00 9.53
CA ILE A 23 5.88 12.93 10.93
C ILE A 23 7.40 13.01 11.10
N SER A 24 8.15 12.27 10.26
CA SER A 24 9.62 12.14 10.37
C SER A 24 10.38 13.38 9.89
N LEU A 25 9.74 14.30 9.18
CA LEU A 25 10.36 15.50 8.61
C LEU A 25 10.55 16.65 9.61
N PHE A 26 10.10 16.52 10.87
CA PHE A 26 10.39 17.55 11.87
C PHE A 26 11.88 17.94 11.86
N PRO A 27 12.25 19.23 11.89
CA PRO A 27 11.41 20.44 12.03
C PRO A 27 10.97 21.11 10.72
N ARG A 28 11.08 20.44 9.55
CA ARG A 28 10.69 20.99 8.25
C ARG A 28 9.19 21.31 8.21
N LYS A 29 8.80 22.40 7.54
CA LYS A 29 7.40 22.69 7.26
C LYS A 29 6.90 21.75 6.15
N VAL A 30 5.88 20.96 6.47
CA VAL A 30 5.30 19.96 5.57
C VAL A 30 3.87 20.32 5.23
N THR A 31 3.53 20.28 3.94
CA THR A 31 2.13 20.26 3.50
C THR A 31 1.77 18.86 3.02
N LEU A 32 0.90 18.17 3.77
CA LEU A 32 0.36 16.87 3.37
C LEU A 32 -0.96 17.07 2.65
N VAL A 33 -1.01 16.68 1.37
CA VAL A 33 -2.20 16.79 0.52
C VAL A 33 -2.84 15.44 0.31
N THR A 34 -4.17 15.40 0.39
CA THR A 34 -4.94 14.18 0.22
C THR A 34 -6.21 14.42 -0.60
N LYS A 35 -6.56 13.43 -1.43
CA LYS A 35 -7.68 13.48 -2.37
C LYS A 35 -9.05 13.51 -1.70
N LYS A 36 -9.16 12.94 -0.51
CA LYS A 36 -10.35 12.90 0.35
C LYS A 36 -9.97 13.26 1.79
N LYS A 37 -10.88 13.10 2.73
CA LYS A 37 -10.57 13.31 4.15
C LYS A 37 -9.51 12.30 4.65
N LEU A 38 -8.73 12.72 5.63
CA LEU A 38 -7.72 11.85 6.25
C LEU A 38 -8.36 10.55 6.77
N GLY A 39 -7.84 9.43 6.31
CA GLY A 39 -8.26 8.10 6.75
C GLY A 39 -9.47 7.52 6.01
N GLU A 40 -10.12 8.26 5.09
CA GLU A 40 -11.28 7.74 4.35
C GLU A 40 -10.90 6.73 3.28
N VAL A 41 -9.82 6.98 2.53
CA VAL A 41 -9.41 6.11 1.42
C VAL A 41 -7.92 5.89 1.45
N SER A 42 -7.52 4.68 1.80
CA SER A 42 -6.16 4.19 1.55
C SER A 42 -6.13 2.67 1.61
N SER A 43 -5.35 2.02 0.74
CA SER A 43 -5.07 0.58 0.84
C SER A 43 -4.48 0.23 2.21
N SER A 44 -3.71 1.15 2.81
CA SER A 44 -3.14 1.00 4.16
C SER A 44 -4.20 0.81 5.24
N ALA A 45 -5.34 1.52 5.18
CA ALA A 45 -6.43 1.36 6.15
C ALA A 45 -7.14 0.00 6.02
N TRP A 46 -7.05 -0.63 4.84
CA TRP A 46 -7.66 -1.93 4.55
C TRP A 46 -6.69 -3.10 4.77
N ALA A 47 -5.43 -2.82 5.09
CA ALA A 47 -4.44 -3.87 5.34
C ALA A 47 -4.84 -4.72 6.54
N GLN A 48 -5.13 -5.99 6.29
CA GLN A 48 -5.53 -6.97 7.29
C GLN A 48 -4.32 -7.64 7.95
N GLY A 49 -3.24 -7.87 7.18
CA GLY A 49 -1.98 -8.40 7.69
C GLY A 49 -1.30 -7.46 8.68
N GLY A 50 -0.12 -7.86 9.13
CA GLY A 50 0.67 -7.10 10.08
C GLY A 50 1.94 -6.50 9.47
N ILE A 51 2.91 -6.30 10.34
CA ILE A 51 4.27 -5.87 9.98
C ILE A 51 5.20 -7.05 10.20
N ALA A 52 5.93 -7.45 9.16
CA ALA A 52 6.95 -8.48 9.30
C ALA A 52 8.19 -7.88 9.97
N ALA A 53 8.58 -8.41 11.13
CA ALA A 53 9.79 -8.01 11.84
C ALA A 53 10.34 -9.18 12.65
N ALA A 54 11.65 -9.40 12.59
CA ALA A 54 12.33 -10.44 13.34
C ALA A 54 12.49 -10.03 14.81
N VAL A 55 11.42 -10.22 15.60
CA VAL A 55 11.35 -9.87 17.03
C VAL A 55 11.16 -11.11 17.93
N GLY A 56 10.98 -12.29 17.35
CA GLY A 56 10.89 -13.55 18.09
C GLY A 56 12.26 -14.06 18.55
N ASN A 57 12.31 -14.83 19.61
CA ASN A 57 13.56 -15.36 20.17
C ASN A 57 14.29 -16.33 19.23
N ASP A 58 13.59 -16.94 18.28
CA ASP A 58 14.11 -17.90 17.28
C ASP A 58 14.31 -17.25 15.91
N ASP A 59 14.17 -15.92 15.80
CA ASP A 59 14.23 -15.19 14.53
C ASP A 59 15.38 -14.15 14.53
N HIS A 60 15.86 -13.81 13.33
CA HIS A 60 16.92 -12.83 13.11
C HIS A 60 16.70 -12.07 11.80
N PRO A 61 17.12 -10.79 11.68
CA PRO A 61 17.04 -10.04 10.43
C PRO A 61 17.60 -10.76 9.20
N ASP A 62 18.66 -11.57 9.35
CA ASP A 62 19.23 -12.34 8.25
C ASP A 62 18.33 -13.49 7.79
N ILE A 63 17.54 -14.09 8.71
CA ILE A 63 16.54 -15.11 8.36
C ILE A 63 15.40 -14.45 7.60
N HIS A 64 14.96 -13.27 8.06
CA HIS A 64 13.95 -12.46 7.36
C HIS A 64 14.45 -12.03 5.97
N PHE A 65 15.72 -11.62 5.86
CA PHE A 65 16.37 -11.33 4.59
C PHE A 65 16.30 -12.54 3.64
N ALA A 66 16.75 -13.72 4.10
CA ALA A 66 16.77 -14.92 3.29
C ALA A 66 15.38 -15.33 2.79
N ASP A 67 14.35 -15.25 3.64
CA ASP A 67 12.96 -15.50 3.24
C ASP A 67 12.48 -14.49 2.19
N THR A 68 12.85 -13.21 2.32
CA THR A 68 12.49 -12.16 1.35
C THR A 68 13.14 -12.40 -0.01
N ILE A 69 14.44 -12.72 -0.04
CA ILE A 69 15.17 -13.08 -1.27
C ILE A 69 14.51 -14.29 -1.95
N LYS A 70 14.23 -15.34 -1.17
CA LYS A 70 13.59 -16.56 -1.69
C LYS A 70 12.21 -16.26 -2.31
N ALA A 71 11.42 -15.40 -1.68
CA ALA A 71 10.08 -15.04 -2.16
C ALA A 71 10.11 -14.18 -3.44
N SER A 72 11.12 -13.34 -3.62
CA SER A 72 11.23 -12.34 -4.69
C SER A 72 11.62 -12.89 -6.06
N SER A 73 11.81 -14.20 -6.19
CA SER A 73 12.20 -14.90 -7.42
C SER A 73 13.55 -14.46 -7.99
N GLY A 74 14.48 -13.98 -7.16
CA GLY A 74 15.83 -13.58 -7.55
C GLY A 74 15.94 -12.27 -8.35
N LEU A 75 14.88 -11.46 -8.38
CA LEU A 75 14.82 -10.18 -9.09
C LEU A 75 14.84 -8.96 -8.15
N ASN A 76 15.22 -9.18 -6.91
CA ASN A 76 15.28 -8.12 -5.90
C ASN A 76 16.61 -7.36 -5.91
N ASN A 77 16.58 -6.21 -5.26
CA ASN A 77 17.77 -5.47 -4.84
C ASN A 77 18.14 -5.89 -3.41
N ASP A 78 19.24 -6.60 -3.24
CA ASP A 78 19.69 -7.14 -1.94
C ASP A 78 19.90 -6.03 -0.90
N GLU A 79 20.43 -4.87 -1.32
CA GLU A 79 20.66 -3.75 -0.40
C GLU A 79 19.35 -3.18 0.13
N ALA A 80 18.30 -3.10 -0.73
CA ALA A 80 16.98 -2.68 -0.31
C ALA A 80 16.33 -3.71 0.63
N VAL A 81 16.48 -5.00 0.36
CA VAL A 81 16.01 -6.06 1.26
C VAL A 81 16.73 -5.99 2.60
N LYS A 82 18.06 -5.86 2.60
CA LYS A 82 18.84 -5.75 3.82
C LYS A 82 18.42 -4.52 4.64
N LEU A 83 18.19 -3.39 3.97
CA LEU A 83 17.75 -2.16 4.61
C LEU A 83 16.43 -2.37 5.37
N ILE A 84 15.39 -2.90 4.69
CA ILE A 84 14.08 -3.07 5.33
C ILE A 84 14.11 -4.09 6.47
N THR A 85 14.87 -5.19 6.33
CA THR A 85 14.89 -6.25 7.35
C THR A 85 15.71 -5.85 8.57
N SER A 86 16.80 -5.10 8.40
CA SER A 86 17.64 -4.65 9.52
C SER A 86 17.00 -3.53 10.35
N GLU A 87 16.21 -2.65 9.73
CA GLU A 87 15.53 -1.54 10.45
C GLU A 87 14.18 -1.93 11.05
N ALA A 88 13.72 -3.17 10.85
CA ALA A 88 12.40 -3.62 11.28
C ALA A 88 12.14 -3.41 12.79
N LEU A 89 13.12 -3.75 13.63
CA LEU A 89 12.99 -3.59 15.10
C LEU A 89 12.83 -2.12 15.51
N GLU A 90 13.59 -1.21 14.88
CA GLU A 90 13.48 0.23 15.17
C GLU A 90 12.09 0.77 14.79
N ILE A 91 11.52 0.30 13.68
CA ILE A 91 10.15 0.66 13.29
C ILE A 91 9.14 0.17 14.32
N VAL A 92 9.26 -1.07 14.80
CA VAL A 92 8.37 -1.60 15.87
C VAL A 92 8.46 -0.73 17.13
N GLN A 93 9.67 -0.40 17.58
CA GLN A 93 9.89 0.46 18.75
C GLN A 93 9.31 1.88 18.58
N PHE A 94 9.45 2.46 17.37
CA PHE A 94 8.82 3.75 17.07
C PHE A 94 7.30 3.67 17.15
N LEU A 95 6.70 2.61 16.61
CA LEU A 95 5.25 2.42 16.64
C LEU A 95 4.71 2.26 18.05
N GLU A 96 5.43 1.54 18.92
CA GLU A 96 5.08 1.44 20.35
C GLU A 96 5.18 2.79 21.05
N LYS A 97 6.22 3.60 20.75
CA LYS A 97 6.37 4.97 21.28
C LYS A 97 5.17 5.88 20.97
N ILE A 98 4.54 5.72 19.82
CA ILE A 98 3.33 6.49 19.45
C ILE A 98 2.03 5.80 19.90
N ASN A 99 2.14 4.85 20.84
CA ASN A 99 1.03 4.10 21.44
C ASN A 99 0.26 3.20 20.42
N ILE A 100 0.95 2.60 19.47
CA ILE A 100 0.43 1.46 18.72
C ILE A 100 0.65 0.22 19.60
N GLN A 101 -0.43 -0.48 19.89
CA GLN A 101 -0.40 -1.68 20.72
C GLN A 101 -0.53 -2.90 19.83
N PHE A 102 0.55 -3.66 19.68
CA PHE A 102 0.54 -4.97 19.05
C PHE A 102 -0.11 -6.01 19.96
N ASP A 103 -0.69 -7.04 19.37
CA ASP A 103 -1.30 -8.14 20.10
C ASP A 103 -0.24 -8.88 20.93
N ARG A 104 -0.54 -9.15 22.21
CA ARG A 104 0.36 -9.80 23.15
C ARG A 104 -0.37 -10.92 23.89
N ASP A 105 0.38 -11.95 24.28
CA ASP A 105 -0.10 -13.02 25.15
C ASP A 105 -0.17 -12.59 26.63
N GLU A 106 -0.58 -13.51 27.50
CA GLU A 106 -0.69 -13.29 28.93
C GLU A 106 0.65 -12.96 29.58
N GLU A 107 1.76 -13.44 29.00
CA GLU A 107 3.14 -13.18 29.43
C GLU A 107 3.72 -11.89 28.86
N LYS A 108 2.92 -11.12 28.11
CA LYS A 108 3.28 -9.87 27.40
C LYS A 108 4.25 -10.06 26.21
N ASN A 109 4.47 -11.27 25.73
CA ASN A 109 5.19 -11.50 24.48
C ASN A 109 4.32 -11.11 23.28
N PHE A 110 4.95 -10.76 22.14
CA PHE A 110 4.21 -10.50 20.89
C PHE A 110 3.50 -11.76 20.39
N CYS A 111 2.22 -11.66 20.08
CA CYS A 111 1.47 -12.69 19.36
C CYS A 111 1.84 -12.67 17.88
N LEU A 112 2.88 -13.43 17.50
CA LEU A 112 3.38 -13.48 16.14
C LEU A 112 2.62 -14.50 15.30
N SER A 113 2.21 -14.11 14.08
CA SER A 113 1.66 -15.04 13.10
C SER A 113 2.69 -15.44 12.06
N ILE A 114 2.42 -16.56 11.40
CA ILE A 114 3.12 -17.00 10.20
C ILE A 114 2.24 -16.75 8.98
N GLU A 115 2.85 -16.28 7.90
CA GLU A 115 2.23 -16.13 6.59
C GLU A 115 3.06 -16.92 5.56
N ALA A 116 2.51 -17.17 4.37
CA ALA A 116 3.17 -17.98 3.36
C ALA A 116 4.58 -17.46 3.02
N ALA A 117 5.48 -18.38 2.74
CA ALA A 117 6.88 -18.18 2.44
C ALA A 117 7.75 -17.61 3.59
N HIS A 118 7.20 -17.38 4.77
CA HIS A 118 7.99 -17.13 5.97
C HIS A 118 8.46 -18.44 6.63
N SER A 119 9.72 -18.51 7.01
CA SER A 119 10.28 -19.66 7.75
C SER A 119 10.09 -19.55 9.26
N ARG A 120 9.69 -18.38 9.77
CA ARG A 120 9.47 -18.08 11.19
C ARG A 120 8.18 -17.28 11.39
N ARG A 121 7.60 -17.38 12.61
CA ARG A 121 6.54 -16.50 13.05
C ARG A 121 7.12 -15.12 13.33
N ARG A 122 6.85 -14.12 12.48
CA ARG A 122 7.38 -12.76 12.63
C ARG A 122 6.40 -11.64 12.30
N VAL A 123 5.17 -11.97 11.96
CA VAL A 123 4.18 -10.97 11.59
C VAL A 123 3.46 -10.48 12.85
N LEU A 124 3.76 -9.23 13.23
CA LEU A 124 3.08 -8.53 14.31
C LEU A 124 1.70 -8.06 13.85
N LYS A 125 0.68 -8.36 14.65
CA LYS A 125 -0.72 -8.02 14.39
C LYS A 125 -1.25 -7.01 15.40
N ILE A 126 -2.35 -6.36 15.03
CA ILE A 126 -3.09 -5.45 15.90
C ILE A 126 -4.56 -5.80 15.81
N ASN A 127 -5.13 -6.24 16.92
CA ASN A 127 -6.53 -6.65 17.03
C ASN A 127 -6.92 -7.64 15.92
N GLY A 128 -6.14 -8.72 15.81
CA GLY A 128 -6.29 -9.75 14.78
C GLY A 128 -5.95 -9.25 13.38
N ASP A 129 -6.93 -9.16 12.48
CA ASP A 129 -6.77 -8.73 11.09
C ASP A 129 -7.13 -7.25 10.85
N GLN A 130 -6.87 -6.35 11.83
CA GLN A 130 -7.21 -4.93 11.75
C GLN A 130 -5.99 -4.00 11.79
N SER A 131 -4.80 -4.50 11.53
CA SER A 131 -3.54 -3.75 11.71
C SER A 131 -3.53 -2.41 10.98
N GLY A 132 -3.89 -2.37 9.71
CA GLY A 132 -3.89 -1.14 8.91
C GLY A 132 -4.80 -0.06 9.47
N LYS A 133 -6.02 -0.43 9.86
CA LYS A 133 -7.01 0.49 10.44
C LYS A 133 -6.51 1.15 11.72
N PHE A 134 -5.91 0.37 12.62
CA PHE A 134 -5.40 0.90 13.89
C PHE A 134 -4.14 1.73 13.69
N ILE A 135 -3.22 1.30 12.84
CA ILE A 135 -1.99 2.05 12.50
C ILE A 135 -2.36 3.43 11.92
N ILE A 136 -3.19 3.48 10.88
CA ILE A 136 -3.61 4.75 10.25
C ILE A 136 -4.27 5.68 11.26
N LYS A 137 -5.19 5.16 12.07
CA LYS A 137 -5.88 5.97 13.11
C LYS A 137 -4.89 6.60 14.10
N LYS A 138 -3.88 5.86 14.52
CA LYS A 138 -2.86 6.34 15.47
C LYS A 138 -1.90 7.32 14.81
N LEU A 139 -1.44 7.04 13.59
CA LEU A 139 -0.58 7.95 12.83
C LEU A 139 -1.27 9.29 12.57
N ILE A 140 -2.55 9.29 12.15
CA ILE A 140 -3.32 10.52 11.97
C ILE A 140 -3.42 11.30 13.29
N LYS A 141 -3.75 10.61 14.40
CA LYS A 141 -3.81 11.24 15.72
C LYS A 141 -2.47 11.85 16.14
N HIS A 142 -1.36 11.17 15.83
CA HIS A 142 -0.02 11.67 16.12
C HIS A 142 0.36 12.85 15.22
N ALA A 143 0.14 12.75 13.92
CA ALA A 143 0.43 13.80 12.93
C ALA A 143 -0.35 15.10 13.21
N LYS A 144 -1.63 15.01 13.62
CA LYS A 144 -2.46 16.17 13.97
C LYS A 144 -1.97 16.96 15.20
N LYS A 145 -1.04 16.41 15.97
CA LYS A 145 -0.41 17.09 17.12
C LYS A 145 0.90 17.79 16.75
N GLN A 146 1.34 17.69 15.49
CA GLN A 146 2.61 18.23 15.03
C GLN A 146 2.37 19.57 14.33
N ASP A 147 2.85 20.67 14.91
CA ASP A 147 2.64 22.02 14.39
C ASP A 147 3.35 22.30 13.05
N HIS A 148 4.34 21.46 12.68
CA HIS A 148 5.05 21.57 11.43
C HIS A 148 4.28 20.96 10.22
N ILE A 149 3.16 20.28 10.45
CA ILE A 149 2.37 19.62 9.40
C ILE A 149 1.08 20.38 9.13
N THR A 150 0.93 20.87 7.90
CA THR A 150 -0.33 21.44 7.38
C THR A 150 -1.05 20.41 6.54
N PHE A 151 -2.34 20.17 6.81
CA PHE A 151 -3.17 19.23 6.05
C PHE A 151 -4.02 19.97 5.02
N VAL A 152 -3.95 19.55 3.77
CA VAL A 152 -4.77 20.05 2.68
C VAL A 152 -5.60 18.88 2.13
N GLU A 153 -6.86 18.84 2.54
CA GLU A 153 -7.79 17.75 2.20
C GLU A 153 -8.64 18.09 0.97
N ASP A 154 -9.24 17.07 0.36
CA ASP A 154 -10.14 17.18 -0.80
C ASP A 154 -9.46 17.81 -2.03
N VAL A 155 -8.18 17.52 -2.25
CA VAL A 155 -7.41 17.98 -3.41
C VAL A 155 -6.92 16.80 -4.24
N SER A 156 -7.29 16.76 -5.52
CA SER A 156 -6.66 15.89 -6.52
C SER A 156 -5.45 16.60 -7.10
N VAL A 157 -4.30 15.97 -7.06
CA VAL A 157 -3.06 16.46 -7.67
C VAL A 157 -3.01 16.04 -9.13
N ASP A 158 -2.74 16.99 -10.03
CA ASP A 158 -2.76 16.77 -11.47
C ASP A 158 -1.35 16.73 -12.08
N HIS A 159 -0.45 17.62 -11.61
CA HIS A 159 0.88 17.80 -12.18
C HIS A 159 1.95 18.10 -11.13
N ILE A 160 3.15 17.62 -11.40
CA ILE A 160 4.38 18.04 -10.73
C ILE A 160 4.91 19.26 -11.49
N VAL A 161 5.16 20.36 -10.79
CA VAL A 161 5.74 21.59 -11.34
C VAL A 161 7.26 21.48 -11.26
N GLN A 162 7.91 21.79 -12.38
CA GLN A 162 9.36 21.70 -12.51
C GLN A 162 9.93 22.95 -13.18
N LYS A 163 11.14 23.32 -12.79
CA LYS A 163 12.00 24.28 -13.46
C LYS A 163 13.40 23.70 -13.52
N ASP A 164 14.05 23.77 -14.66
CA ASP A 164 15.43 23.27 -14.85
C ASP A 164 15.65 21.82 -14.35
N ASN A 165 14.69 20.92 -14.65
CA ASN A 165 14.67 19.52 -14.20
C ASN A 165 14.65 19.33 -12.67
N ALA A 166 14.26 20.32 -11.89
CA ALA A 166 14.06 20.23 -10.46
C ALA A 166 12.60 20.48 -10.08
N CYS A 167 12.10 19.75 -9.09
CA CYS A 167 10.77 19.95 -8.53
C CYS A 167 10.66 21.34 -7.87
N GLU A 168 9.54 22.03 -8.11
CA GLU A 168 9.19 23.31 -7.47
C GLU A 168 7.81 23.24 -6.77
N GLY A 169 7.11 22.11 -6.87
CA GLY A 169 5.82 21.91 -6.24
C GLY A 169 4.87 21.06 -7.07
N ILE A 170 3.60 21.20 -6.78
CA ILE A 170 2.51 20.51 -7.48
C ILE A 170 1.35 21.45 -7.76
N VAL A 171 0.60 21.15 -8.81
CA VAL A 171 -0.70 21.75 -9.11
C VAL A 171 -1.78 20.69 -8.99
N GLY A 172 -2.89 21.05 -8.39
CA GLY A 172 -4.08 20.22 -8.27
C GLY A 172 -5.36 21.04 -8.28
N HIS A 173 -6.47 20.39 -8.05
CA HIS A 173 -7.77 21.03 -7.96
C HIS A 173 -8.56 20.52 -6.75
N MET A 174 -9.40 21.40 -6.17
CA MET A 174 -10.29 21.04 -5.07
C MET A 174 -11.42 20.12 -5.56
N ASN A 175 -11.67 19.03 -4.84
CA ASN A 175 -12.75 18.07 -5.13
C ASN A 175 -14.09 18.52 -4.52
N LYS A 176 -14.44 19.82 -4.58
CA LYS A 176 -15.71 20.30 -4.02
C LYS A 176 -16.81 20.26 -5.08
N PRO A 177 -18.02 19.70 -4.78
CA PRO A 177 -19.15 19.73 -5.67
C PRO A 177 -19.55 21.19 -6.02
N GLY A 178 -19.83 21.44 -7.30
CA GLY A 178 -20.32 22.76 -7.78
C GLY A 178 -19.27 23.84 -7.93
N VAL A 179 -18.01 23.55 -7.65
CA VAL A 179 -16.90 24.51 -7.83
C VAL A 179 -16.08 24.10 -9.05
N VAL A 180 -16.15 24.91 -10.09
CA VAL A 180 -15.35 24.77 -11.31
C VAL A 180 -14.12 25.68 -11.16
N ASP A 181 -12.92 25.17 -11.52
CA ASP A 181 -11.66 25.92 -11.60
C ASP A 181 -11.07 26.45 -10.28
N ASN A 182 -11.21 25.69 -9.19
CA ASN A 182 -10.45 25.94 -7.96
C ASN A 182 -9.10 25.20 -8.00
N PHE A 183 -8.15 25.80 -8.67
CA PHE A 183 -6.79 25.29 -8.66
C PHE A 183 -6.07 25.61 -7.35
N VAL A 184 -5.22 24.68 -6.94
CA VAL A 184 -4.36 24.79 -5.76
C VAL A 184 -2.93 24.59 -6.21
N PHE A 185 -2.07 25.53 -5.87
CA PHE A 185 -0.63 25.38 -6.05
C PHE A 185 0.06 25.18 -4.70
N LEU A 186 0.78 24.07 -4.56
CA LEU A 186 1.58 23.77 -3.38
C LEU A 186 3.05 23.85 -3.77
N GLN A 187 3.68 24.96 -3.39
CA GLN A 187 5.07 25.24 -3.70
C GLN A 187 6.01 24.60 -2.68
N ALA A 188 6.94 23.76 -3.14
CA ALA A 188 7.99 23.17 -2.33
C ALA A 188 9.14 22.66 -3.20
N PRO A 189 10.41 22.77 -2.75
CA PRO A 189 11.57 22.24 -3.46
C PRO A 189 11.67 20.71 -3.36
N ASN A 190 10.88 20.09 -2.50
CA ASN A 190 10.79 18.65 -2.33
C ASN A 190 9.33 18.20 -2.40
N VAL A 191 9.05 17.25 -3.28
CA VAL A 191 7.73 16.60 -3.42
C VAL A 191 7.90 15.10 -3.19
N VAL A 192 7.13 14.53 -2.25
CA VAL A 192 7.12 13.10 -1.95
C VAL A 192 5.81 12.50 -2.43
N LEU A 193 5.88 11.55 -3.36
CA LEU A 193 4.74 10.80 -3.83
C LEU A 193 4.52 9.56 -2.94
N ALA A 194 3.37 9.50 -2.27
CA ALA A 194 2.92 8.40 -1.41
C ALA A 194 1.47 8.00 -1.76
N THR A 195 1.18 7.91 -3.06
CA THR A 195 -0.16 7.86 -3.64
C THR A 195 -0.72 6.43 -3.78
N GLY A 196 0.05 5.42 -3.39
CA GLY A 196 -0.30 4.01 -3.57
C GLY A 196 -0.01 3.48 -4.97
N GLY A 197 -0.42 2.26 -5.24
CA GLY A 197 -0.13 1.51 -6.46
C GLY A 197 -1.15 1.68 -7.58
N ILE A 198 -1.31 0.60 -8.37
CA ILE A 198 -2.15 0.57 -9.57
C ILE A 198 -3.30 -0.46 -9.49
N GLY A 199 -3.49 -1.13 -8.36
CA GLY A 199 -4.32 -2.34 -8.29
C GLY A 199 -5.76 -2.19 -8.76
N SER A 200 -6.34 -0.98 -8.67
CA SER A 200 -7.73 -0.77 -9.09
C SER A 200 -7.96 -0.67 -10.60
N ILE A 201 -6.91 -0.75 -11.43
CA ILE A 201 -7.06 -0.86 -12.89
C ILE A 201 -7.49 -2.27 -13.32
N TYR A 202 -7.36 -3.26 -12.44
CA TYR A 202 -7.75 -4.65 -12.69
C TYR A 202 -9.22 -4.87 -12.37
N ALA A 203 -9.85 -5.80 -13.12
CA ALA A 203 -11.26 -6.16 -12.92
C ALA A 203 -11.52 -6.69 -11.50
N TYR A 204 -10.69 -7.63 -11.06
CA TYR A 204 -10.71 -8.14 -9.68
C TYR A 204 -9.57 -7.53 -8.88
N THR A 205 -9.90 -6.79 -7.84
CA THR A 205 -8.92 -6.11 -6.99
C THR A 205 -9.39 -6.07 -5.54
N THR A 206 -8.42 -6.11 -4.62
CA THR A 206 -8.65 -5.84 -3.19
C THR A 206 -8.37 -4.39 -2.81
N ASN A 207 -7.97 -3.55 -3.78
CA ASN A 207 -7.63 -2.14 -3.55
C ASN A 207 -8.84 -1.21 -3.68
N PRO A 208 -8.88 -0.10 -2.93
CA PRO A 208 -9.86 0.95 -3.17
C PRO A 208 -9.83 1.43 -4.62
N ARG A 209 -10.99 1.67 -5.24
CA ARG A 209 -11.09 2.09 -6.64
C ARG A 209 -10.44 3.45 -6.94
N ASP A 210 -10.16 4.24 -5.92
CA ASP A 210 -9.42 5.51 -6.05
C ASP A 210 -7.89 5.32 -6.23
N ILE A 211 -7.36 4.10 -6.14
CA ILE A 211 -5.92 3.78 -6.22
C ILE A 211 -5.60 3.17 -7.60
N TYR A 212 -5.42 4.00 -8.62
CA TYR A 212 -5.25 3.57 -10.02
C TYR A 212 -3.98 4.12 -10.70
N GLY A 213 -2.94 4.46 -9.93
CA GLY A 213 -1.62 4.82 -10.46
C GLY A 213 -1.44 6.29 -10.82
N GLU A 214 -2.23 7.20 -10.28
CA GLU A 214 -2.12 8.64 -10.57
C GLU A 214 -0.72 9.18 -10.29
N GLY A 215 -0.11 8.83 -9.13
CA GLY A 215 1.23 9.29 -8.76
C GLY A 215 2.32 8.72 -9.65
N VAL A 216 2.23 7.44 -10.01
CA VAL A 216 3.17 6.82 -10.96
C VAL A 216 3.09 7.51 -12.31
N ALA A 217 1.89 7.78 -12.81
CA ALA A 217 1.68 8.49 -14.06
C ALA A 217 2.18 9.97 -14.01
N MET A 218 2.01 10.65 -12.87
CA MET A 218 2.55 12.00 -12.66
C MET A 218 4.08 12.00 -12.68
N ALA A 219 4.70 11.05 -11.97
CA ALA A 219 6.15 10.90 -11.94
C ALA A 219 6.73 10.62 -13.34
N ALA A 220 6.08 9.74 -14.11
CA ALA A 220 6.48 9.44 -15.49
C ALA A 220 6.41 10.68 -16.39
N ARG A 221 5.32 11.47 -16.29
CA ARG A 221 5.21 12.75 -17.03
C ARG A 221 6.26 13.78 -16.62
N ALA A 222 6.70 13.74 -15.38
CA ALA A 222 7.78 14.57 -14.87
C ALA A 222 9.19 14.04 -15.26
N GLY A 223 9.30 12.95 -16.02
CA GLY A 223 10.56 12.37 -16.47
C GLY A 223 11.23 11.43 -15.45
N ALA A 224 10.54 11.02 -14.39
CA ALA A 224 11.06 10.04 -13.48
C ALA A 224 11.10 8.64 -14.14
N LYS A 225 12.17 7.90 -13.87
CA LYS A 225 12.29 6.51 -14.33
C LYS A 225 11.30 5.63 -13.59
N LEU A 226 10.68 4.69 -14.32
CA LEU A 226 9.84 3.63 -13.77
C LEU A 226 10.61 2.30 -13.82
N SER A 227 10.26 1.36 -12.92
CA SER A 227 10.82 0.01 -12.88
C SER A 227 9.73 -1.00 -12.53
N ASP A 228 9.88 -2.23 -13.03
CA ASP A 228 9.12 -3.41 -12.63
C ASP A 228 7.59 -3.26 -12.79
N MET A 229 7.15 -2.46 -13.76
CA MET A 229 5.75 -2.10 -13.97
C MET A 229 4.83 -3.29 -14.26
N GLU A 230 5.39 -4.39 -14.77
CA GLU A 230 4.72 -5.65 -15.04
C GLU A 230 4.45 -6.50 -13.79
N PHE A 231 5.12 -6.22 -12.66
CA PHE A 231 5.02 -7.05 -11.47
C PHE A 231 3.87 -6.61 -10.57
N VAL A 232 2.71 -7.23 -10.78
CA VAL A 232 1.54 -7.08 -9.93
C VAL A 232 1.25 -8.40 -9.23
N GLN A 233 1.24 -8.37 -7.90
CA GLN A 233 0.91 -9.53 -7.10
C GLN A 233 -0.61 -9.69 -6.98
N PHE A 234 -1.10 -10.87 -7.35
CA PHE A 234 -2.48 -11.26 -7.10
C PHE A 234 -2.56 -11.98 -5.75
N HIS A 235 -3.45 -11.49 -4.87
CA HIS A 235 -3.77 -12.22 -3.65
C HIS A 235 -4.68 -13.40 -4.00
N PRO A 236 -4.35 -14.63 -3.57
CA PRO A 236 -5.09 -15.81 -3.98
C PRO A 236 -6.51 -15.88 -3.43
N THR A 237 -6.75 -15.30 -2.26
CA THR A 237 -7.99 -15.47 -1.50
C THR A 237 -8.71 -14.14 -1.25
N ALA A 238 -9.23 -13.52 -2.31
CA ALA A 238 -10.28 -12.50 -2.19
C ALA A 238 -11.65 -13.20 -2.17
N LEU A 239 -12.61 -12.65 -1.43
CA LEU A 239 -13.97 -13.19 -1.30
C LEU A 239 -14.75 -12.96 -2.60
N ASP A 240 -15.21 -14.04 -3.24
CA ASP A 240 -15.93 -14.03 -4.53
C ASP A 240 -17.44 -14.01 -4.33
N ILE A 241 -18.00 -12.83 -4.06
CA ILE A 241 -19.44 -12.61 -3.79
C ILE A 241 -20.01 -11.46 -4.62
N GLY A 242 -19.36 -11.09 -5.71
CA GLY A 242 -19.79 -10.00 -6.58
C GLY A 242 -19.57 -8.60 -6.03
N LEU A 243 -18.86 -8.41 -4.91
CA LEU A 243 -18.48 -7.09 -4.41
C LEU A 243 -17.27 -6.53 -5.15
N ASP A 244 -17.28 -5.23 -5.37
CA ASP A 244 -16.20 -4.49 -6.02
C ASP A 244 -15.85 -3.23 -5.21
N PRO A 245 -14.64 -3.13 -4.63
CA PRO A 245 -13.56 -4.13 -4.63
C PRO A 245 -13.91 -5.42 -3.91
N ALA A 246 -13.23 -6.52 -4.32
CA ALA A 246 -13.40 -7.81 -3.66
C ALA A 246 -12.80 -7.76 -2.24
N PRO A 247 -13.54 -8.15 -1.19
CA PRO A 247 -13.01 -8.14 0.17
C PRO A 247 -11.84 -9.12 0.32
N LEU A 248 -10.77 -8.67 0.95
CA LEU A 248 -9.61 -9.51 1.24
C LEU A 248 -9.93 -10.52 2.34
N LEU A 249 -9.60 -11.79 2.13
CA LEU A 249 -9.45 -12.78 3.18
C LEU A 249 -7.96 -12.98 3.45
N THR A 250 -7.50 -12.49 4.59
CA THR A 250 -6.08 -12.43 4.95
C THR A 250 -5.38 -13.78 4.80
N GLU A 251 -4.12 -13.76 4.42
CA GLU A 251 -3.28 -14.96 4.29
C GLU A 251 -3.13 -15.73 5.61
N ALA A 252 -3.22 -15.03 6.73
CA ALA A 252 -3.17 -15.63 8.04
C ALA A 252 -4.24 -16.71 8.25
N ILE A 253 -5.38 -16.67 7.54
CA ILE A 253 -6.41 -17.73 7.57
C ILE A 253 -5.82 -19.06 7.08
N ARG A 254 -5.01 -19.03 6.00
CA ARG A 254 -4.27 -20.22 5.52
C ARG A 254 -3.15 -20.59 6.48
N GLY A 255 -2.49 -19.59 7.08
CA GLY A 255 -1.48 -19.80 8.12
C GLY A 255 -2.01 -20.52 9.35
N GLU A 256 -3.27 -20.33 9.71
CA GLU A 256 -3.95 -21.03 10.81
C GLU A 256 -4.57 -22.39 10.35
N GLY A 257 -4.34 -22.79 9.10
CA GLY A 257 -4.63 -24.14 8.63
C GLY A 257 -5.84 -24.29 7.70
N ALA A 258 -6.44 -23.20 7.20
CA ALA A 258 -7.52 -23.32 6.24
C ALA A 258 -7.07 -23.99 4.94
N HIS A 259 -7.93 -24.83 4.37
CA HIS A 259 -7.68 -25.57 3.14
C HIS A 259 -8.25 -24.83 1.92
N ILE A 260 -7.61 -24.98 0.76
CA ILE A 260 -8.16 -24.55 -0.53
C ILE A 260 -8.71 -25.76 -1.25
N VAL A 261 -9.99 -25.72 -1.61
CA VAL A 261 -10.71 -26.84 -2.23
C VAL A 261 -11.51 -26.40 -3.44
N ASP A 262 -11.84 -27.35 -4.33
CA ASP A 262 -12.84 -27.18 -5.38
C ASP A 262 -14.27 -27.51 -4.85
N GLU A 263 -15.28 -27.45 -5.72
CA GLU A 263 -16.67 -27.79 -5.39
C GLU A 263 -16.89 -29.27 -5.00
N ASN A 264 -15.94 -30.16 -5.34
CA ASN A 264 -15.95 -31.57 -4.97
C ASN A 264 -15.12 -31.85 -3.71
N TYR A 265 -14.70 -30.81 -2.99
CA TYR A 265 -13.84 -30.89 -1.78
C TYR A 265 -12.42 -31.42 -2.06
N ASN A 266 -11.97 -31.44 -3.32
CA ASN A 266 -10.60 -31.83 -3.64
C ASN A 266 -9.63 -30.72 -3.22
N ARG A 267 -8.68 -31.08 -2.38
CA ARG A 267 -7.62 -30.17 -1.91
C ARG A 267 -6.47 -30.17 -2.92
N PHE A 268 -6.66 -29.46 -4.05
CA PHE A 268 -5.77 -29.51 -5.21
C PHE A 268 -4.35 -28.98 -4.94
N MET A 269 -4.15 -28.11 -3.96
CA MET A 269 -2.82 -27.60 -3.61
C MET A 269 -1.85 -28.71 -3.14
N GLN A 270 -2.35 -29.85 -2.65
CA GLN A 270 -1.52 -30.97 -2.20
C GLN A 270 -0.68 -31.60 -3.32
N THR A 271 -1.15 -31.55 -4.57
CA THR A 271 -0.45 -32.08 -5.73
C THR A 271 0.40 -31.06 -6.46
N ILE A 272 0.24 -29.77 -6.13
CA ILE A 272 0.86 -28.66 -6.86
C ILE A 272 2.17 -28.21 -6.19
N HIS A 273 2.21 -28.14 -4.84
CA HIS A 273 3.37 -27.66 -4.12
C HIS A 273 3.54 -28.35 -2.76
N PRO A 274 4.78 -28.65 -2.31
CA PRO A 274 5.02 -29.31 -1.02
C PRO A 274 4.49 -28.52 0.18
N ASP A 275 4.54 -27.17 0.12
CA ASP A 275 4.00 -26.30 1.17
C ASP A 275 2.49 -26.09 1.06
N LYS A 276 1.83 -26.74 0.09
CA LYS A 276 0.37 -26.72 -0.10
C LYS A 276 -0.19 -25.29 -0.12
N GLU A 277 -1.14 -24.98 0.78
CA GLU A 277 -1.79 -23.68 0.91
C GLU A 277 -0.84 -22.55 1.37
N LEU A 278 0.32 -22.91 1.93
CA LEU A 278 1.37 -21.97 2.33
C LEU A 278 2.46 -21.78 1.26
N ALA A 279 2.25 -22.30 0.05
CA ALA A 279 3.08 -21.98 -1.10
C ALA A 279 3.07 -20.46 -1.38
N PRO A 280 4.07 -19.94 -2.08
CA PRO A 280 4.11 -18.52 -2.48
C PRO A 280 2.81 -18.06 -3.16
N ARG A 281 2.42 -16.81 -2.95
CA ARG A 281 1.12 -16.27 -3.41
C ARG A 281 0.86 -16.46 -4.88
N ASP A 282 1.88 -16.28 -5.71
CA ASP A 282 1.81 -16.44 -7.16
C ASP A 282 1.51 -17.89 -7.57
N VAL A 283 2.07 -18.87 -6.85
CA VAL A 283 1.79 -20.31 -7.07
C VAL A 283 0.32 -20.60 -6.73
N VAL A 284 -0.14 -20.17 -5.57
CA VAL A 284 -1.53 -20.42 -5.13
C VAL A 284 -2.52 -19.68 -6.02
N ALA A 285 -2.24 -18.41 -6.38
CA ALA A 285 -3.13 -17.63 -7.25
C ALA A 285 -3.25 -18.26 -8.65
N ARG A 286 -2.14 -18.73 -9.24
CA ARG A 286 -2.18 -19.44 -10.53
C ARG A 286 -2.90 -20.78 -10.45
N ALA A 287 -2.76 -21.49 -9.33
CA ALA A 287 -3.48 -22.75 -9.12
C ALA A 287 -5.00 -22.52 -9.09
N ILE A 288 -5.47 -21.56 -8.29
CA ILE A 288 -6.88 -21.19 -8.23
C ILE A 288 -7.38 -20.71 -9.60
N PHE A 289 -6.60 -19.88 -10.29
CA PHE A 289 -6.97 -19.39 -11.61
C PHE A 289 -7.16 -20.53 -12.62
N ARG A 290 -6.26 -21.53 -12.65
CA ARG A 290 -6.38 -22.71 -13.52
C ARG A 290 -7.63 -23.56 -13.22
N GLU A 291 -7.97 -23.74 -11.93
CA GLU A 291 -9.21 -24.43 -11.57
C GLU A 291 -10.42 -23.70 -12.15
N ARG A 292 -10.46 -22.39 -12.04
CA ARG A 292 -11.54 -21.55 -12.58
C ARG A 292 -11.58 -21.54 -14.11
N GLU A 293 -10.44 -21.52 -14.81
CA GLU A 293 -10.38 -21.68 -16.28
C GLU A 293 -10.94 -23.03 -16.73
N ASN A 294 -10.78 -24.06 -15.90
CA ASN A 294 -11.36 -25.39 -16.13
C ASN A 294 -12.84 -25.48 -15.75
N GLY A 295 -13.50 -24.36 -15.43
CA GLY A 295 -14.91 -24.29 -15.06
C GLY A 295 -15.23 -24.74 -13.64
N ARG A 296 -14.21 -24.93 -12.78
CA ARG A 296 -14.42 -25.32 -11.37
C ARG A 296 -14.49 -24.11 -10.46
N SER A 297 -15.37 -24.16 -9.48
CA SER A 297 -15.42 -23.19 -8.40
C SER A 297 -14.35 -23.48 -7.35
N THR A 298 -13.84 -22.42 -6.70
CA THR A 298 -12.78 -22.55 -5.69
C THR A 298 -13.18 -21.93 -4.37
N PHE A 299 -12.80 -22.58 -3.28
CA PHE A 299 -13.25 -22.22 -1.94
C PHE A 299 -12.13 -22.31 -0.91
N LEU A 300 -12.27 -21.54 0.16
CA LEU A 300 -11.52 -21.69 1.40
C LEU A 300 -12.38 -22.48 2.39
N ASP A 301 -11.85 -23.58 2.90
CA ASP A 301 -12.51 -24.45 3.89
C ASP A 301 -11.91 -24.19 5.28
N CYS A 302 -12.73 -23.60 6.17
CA CYS A 302 -12.39 -23.31 7.56
C CYS A 302 -13.24 -24.10 8.55
N ARG A 303 -14.09 -25.06 8.10
CA ARG A 303 -15.07 -25.76 8.92
C ARG A 303 -14.47 -26.60 10.05
N HIS A 304 -13.19 -26.94 9.94
CA HIS A 304 -12.45 -27.68 10.98
C HIS A 304 -11.84 -26.78 12.07
N PHE A 305 -12.01 -25.45 11.98
CA PHE A 305 -11.53 -24.53 13.00
C PHE A 305 -12.33 -24.71 14.30
N LYS A 306 -11.67 -24.48 15.44
CA LYS A 306 -12.35 -24.52 16.75
C LYS A 306 -13.51 -23.49 16.76
N PRO A 307 -14.63 -23.80 17.42
CA PRO A 307 -15.72 -22.82 17.57
C PRO A 307 -15.21 -21.45 18.05
N ASN A 308 -15.73 -20.39 17.45
CA ASN A 308 -15.39 -18.98 17.72
C ASN A 308 -13.93 -18.55 17.41
N SER A 309 -13.02 -19.48 17.03
CA SER A 309 -11.64 -19.09 16.72
C SER A 309 -11.55 -18.20 15.48
N PHE A 310 -12.35 -18.48 14.44
CA PHE A 310 -12.38 -17.65 13.23
C PHE A 310 -12.77 -16.20 13.53
N GLN A 311 -13.82 -16.00 14.35
CA GLN A 311 -14.27 -14.66 14.74
C GLN A 311 -13.21 -13.90 15.57
N SER A 312 -12.52 -14.55 16.47
CA SER A 312 -11.52 -13.90 17.34
C SER A 312 -10.23 -13.59 16.59
N LEU A 313 -9.79 -14.47 15.69
CA LEU A 313 -8.55 -14.32 14.94
C LEU A 313 -8.69 -13.38 13.74
N PHE A 314 -9.88 -13.37 13.11
CA PHE A 314 -10.15 -12.68 11.85
C PHE A 314 -11.46 -11.88 11.91
N PRO A 315 -11.57 -10.90 12.81
CA PRO A 315 -12.80 -10.14 13.03
C PRO A 315 -13.27 -9.39 11.77
N THR A 316 -12.36 -8.90 10.93
CA THR A 316 -12.73 -8.23 9.66
C THR A 316 -13.30 -9.22 8.65
N ALA A 317 -12.65 -10.36 8.44
CA ALA A 317 -13.15 -11.41 7.55
C ALA A 317 -14.51 -11.93 8.05
N TYR A 318 -14.64 -12.17 9.36
CA TYR A 318 -15.90 -12.60 9.97
C TYR A 318 -17.05 -11.63 9.71
N GLU A 319 -16.84 -10.33 9.82
CA GLU A 319 -17.86 -9.32 9.54
C GLU A 319 -18.29 -9.32 8.06
N PHE A 320 -17.38 -9.58 7.11
CA PHE A 320 -17.75 -9.76 5.71
C PHE A 320 -18.62 -11.02 5.52
N LEU A 321 -18.22 -12.16 6.08
CA LEU A 321 -18.98 -13.40 5.97
C LEU A 321 -20.36 -13.27 6.59
N LYS A 322 -20.46 -12.64 7.77
CA LYS A 322 -21.74 -12.38 8.45
C LYS A 322 -22.71 -11.54 7.58
N LYS A 323 -22.21 -10.49 6.93
CA LYS A 323 -23.01 -9.64 6.03
C LYS A 323 -23.52 -10.42 4.82
N THR A 324 -22.81 -11.41 4.37
CA THR A 324 -23.14 -12.25 3.21
C THR A 324 -23.83 -13.56 3.59
N LYS A 325 -24.10 -13.75 4.89
CA LYS A 325 -24.77 -14.95 5.45
C LYS A 325 -23.99 -16.26 5.21
N ILE A 326 -22.65 -16.17 5.09
CA ILE A 326 -21.77 -17.34 5.02
C ILE A 326 -21.30 -17.67 6.44
N ASP A 327 -21.53 -18.91 6.87
CA ASP A 327 -21.09 -19.43 8.18
C ASP A 327 -19.78 -20.21 7.99
N SER A 328 -18.65 -19.66 8.39
CA SER A 328 -17.34 -20.29 8.25
C SER A 328 -17.20 -21.66 8.95
N THR A 329 -18.13 -22.02 9.84
CA THR A 329 -18.15 -23.32 10.51
C THR A 329 -18.93 -24.38 9.73
N LYS A 330 -19.71 -24.00 8.71
CA LYS A 330 -20.59 -24.90 7.94
C LYS A 330 -20.37 -24.79 6.44
N ASP A 331 -20.10 -23.58 5.95
CA ASP A 331 -20.08 -23.27 4.53
C ASP A 331 -18.64 -23.20 4.00
N LEU A 332 -18.46 -23.57 2.74
CA LEU A 332 -17.27 -23.24 1.98
C LEU A 332 -17.29 -21.76 1.62
N ILE A 333 -16.18 -21.06 1.79
CA ILE A 333 -16.06 -19.63 1.52
C ILE A 333 -15.55 -19.43 0.09
N PRO A 334 -16.35 -18.86 -0.84
CA PRO A 334 -15.94 -18.71 -2.23
C PRO A 334 -14.79 -17.71 -2.37
N ILE A 335 -13.77 -18.07 -3.17
CA ILE A 335 -12.55 -17.26 -3.34
C ILE A 335 -12.18 -17.08 -4.81
N ILE A 336 -11.50 -15.96 -5.07
CA ILE A 336 -10.96 -15.60 -6.39
C ILE A 336 -9.61 -14.89 -6.23
N PRO A 337 -8.64 -15.11 -7.14
CA PRO A 337 -7.43 -14.27 -7.19
C PRO A 337 -7.78 -12.83 -7.59
N ALA A 338 -7.23 -11.86 -6.88
CA ALA A 338 -7.46 -10.44 -7.15
C ALA A 338 -6.16 -9.63 -7.06
N ALA A 339 -6.01 -8.62 -7.90
CA ALA A 339 -4.87 -7.70 -7.86
C ALA A 339 -4.80 -7.04 -6.47
N HIS A 340 -3.63 -7.11 -5.84
CA HIS A 340 -3.48 -6.77 -4.43
C HIS A 340 -2.35 -5.80 -4.15
N TYR A 341 -1.17 -5.99 -4.76
CA TYR A 341 0.00 -5.16 -4.54
C TYR A 341 0.82 -5.01 -5.81
N HIS A 342 1.29 -3.80 -6.09
CA HIS A 342 2.17 -3.48 -7.21
C HIS A 342 3.61 -3.37 -6.71
N MET A 343 4.50 -4.28 -7.14
CA MET A 343 5.91 -4.25 -6.78
C MET A 343 6.69 -3.22 -7.59
N GLY A 344 6.21 -2.90 -8.78
CA GLY A 344 6.76 -1.85 -9.64
C GLY A 344 6.32 -0.45 -9.22
N GLY A 345 6.77 0.54 -9.98
CA GLY A 345 6.43 1.94 -9.74
C GLY A 345 7.53 2.90 -10.11
N VAL A 346 7.59 4.04 -9.42
CA VAL A 346 8.64 5.03 -9.61
C VAL A 346 9.94 4.48 -9.05
N LYS A 347 10.97 4.34 -9.91
CA LYS A 347 12.29 3.85 -9.50
C LYS A 347 12.94 4.82 -8.52
N VAL A 348 13.36 4.31 -7.37
CA VAL A 348 14.04 5.09 -6.33
C VAL A 348 15.37 4.45 -5.93
N ASP A 349 16.25 5.24 -5.34
CA ASP A 349 17.44 4.75 -4.65
C ASP A 349 17.11 4.38 -3.18
N LEU A 350 18.12 3.95 -2.42
CA LEU A 350 17.96 3.56 -1.00
C LEU A 350 17.52 4.71 -0.08
N THR A 351 17.57 5.95 -0.55
CA THR A 351 17.07 7.12 0.18
C THR A 351 15.63 7.48 -0.20
N GLY A 352 15.04 6.79 -1.17
CA GLY A 352 13.72 7.11 -1.72
C GLY A 352 13.73 8.23 -2.78
N GLN A 353 14.92 8.70 -3.23
CA GLN A 353 15.04 9.74 -4.24
C GLN A 353 14.82 9.14 -5.64
N THR A 354 14.05 9.84 -6.48
CA THR A 354 13.84 9.46 -7.88
C THR A 354 14.96 10.00 -8.78
N SER A 355 14.88 9.72 -10.10
CA SER A 355 15.79 10.32 -11.09
C SER A 355 15.55 11.83 -11.34
N VAL A 356 14.51 12.41 -10.75
CA VAL A 356 14.17 13.83 -10.86
C VAL A 356 14.56 14.52 -9.56
N LYS A 357 15.34 15.61 -9.67
CA LYS A 357 15.81 16.36 -8.49
C LYS A 357 14.63 16.94 -7.70
N GLY A 358 14.62 16.73 -6.40
CA GLY A 358 13.55 17.19 -5.51
C GLY A 358 12.26 16.36 -5.58
N LEU A 359 12.21 15.30 -6.41
CA LEU A 359 11.10 14.35 -6.45
C LEU A 359 11.49 13.05 -5.73
N TRP A 360 10.64 12.61 -4.82
CA TRP A 360 10.79 11.43 -3.99
C TRP A 360 9.57 10.54 -4.14
N ALA A 361 9.71 9.23 -3.90
CA ALA A 361 8.56 8.33 -3.87
C ALA A 361 8.71 7.30 -2.74
N CYS A 362 7.58 6.92 -2.12
CA CYS A 362 7.54 6.05 -0.94
C CYS A 362 6.32 5.14 -0.95
N GLY A 363 6.46 3.95 -0.35
CA GLY A 363 5.43 2.92 -0.30
C GLY A 363 5.10 2.38 -1.69
N GLU A 364 3.91 1.87 -1.91
CA GLU A 364 3.51 1.19 -3.14
C GLU A 364 3.55 2.07 -4.42
N THR A 365 3.81 3.38 -4.28
CA THR A 365 4.07 4.27 -5.43
C THR A 365 5.47 4.06 -5.98
N SER A 366 6.42 3.63 -5.14
CA SER A 366 7.82 3.45 -5.49
C SER A 366 8.15 2.00 -5.84
N SER A 367 9.12 1.80 -6.75
CA SER A 367 9.85 0.56 -6.92
C SER A 367 11.22 0.71 -6.26
N THR A 368 11.37 0.10 -5.07
CA THR A 368 12.61 0.05 -4.31
C THR A 368 13.52 -1.10 -4.75
N GLY A 369 12.93 -2.07 -5.48
CA GLY A 369 13.55 -3.33 -5.82
C GLY A 369 13.52 -4.37 -4.70
N ALA A 370 13.02 -4.06 -3.51
CA ALA A 370 13.02 -5.00 -2.38
C ALA A 370 12.16 -6.26 -2.61
N HIS A 371 11.16 -6.17 -3.47
CA HIS A 371 10.17 -7.24 -3.64
C HIS A 371 10.38 -8.12 -4.87
N GLY A 372 11.22 -7.70 -5.83
CA GLY A 372 11.38 -8.43 -7.10
C GLY A 372 10.03 -8.72 -7.77
N ALA A 373 9.87 -9.90 -8.32
CA ALA A 373 8.63 -10.29 -9.00
C ALA A 373 7.51 -10.77 -8.07
N ASN A 374 7.78 -11.01 -6.77
CA ASN A 374 6.78 -11.52 -5.82
C ASN A 374 7.11 -11.09 -4.39
N ARG A 375 6.25 -10.28 -3.81
CA ARG A 375 6.44 -9.71 -2.48
C ARG A 375 6.19 -10.75 -1.38
N LEU A 376 7.13 -10.87 -0.44
CA LEU A 376 6.90 -11.61 0.80
C LEU A 376 5.78 -10.91 1.61
N ALA A 377 4.86 -11.68 2.14
CA ALA A 377 3.72 -11.16 2.89
C ALA A 377 4.17 -10.25 4.05
N SER A 378 3.39 -9.21 4.35
CA SER A 378 3.62 -8.24 5.44
C SER A 378 4.90 -7.38 5.35
N ASN A 379 5.74 -7.54 4.30
CA ASN A 379 6.90 -6.67 4.06
C ASN A 379 6.51 -5.27 3.54
N SER A 380 5.36 -5.10 2.88
CA SER A 380 5.00 -3.79 2.31
C SER A 380 4.75 -2.69 3.34
N LEU A 381 4.21 -3.05 4.51
CA LEU A 381 4.04 -2.08 5.59
C LEU A 381 5.40 -1.71 6.20
N LEU A 382 6.28 -2.68 6.37
CA LEU A 382 7.65 -2.44 6.85
C LEU A 382 8.41 -1.52 5.88
N GLU A 383 8.41 -1.83 4.59
CA GLU A 383 9.02 -1.00 3.54
C GLU A 383 8.49 0.44 3.59
N ALA A 384 7.17 0.61 3.71
CA ALA A 384 6.55 1.92 3.77
C ALA A 384 7.08 2.78 4.93
N PHE A 385 7.33 2.19 6.10
CA PHE A 385 7.90 2.86 7.26
C PHE A 385 9.40 3.16 7.09
N VAL A 386 10.18 2.17 6.66
CA VAL A 386 11.63 2.30 6.52
C VAL A 386 11.98 3.37 5.47
N PHE A 387 11.41 3.28 4.26
CA PHE A 387 11.69 4.26 3.23
C PHE A 387 11.14 5.66 3.56
N ALA A 388 10.03 5.78 4.28
CA ALA A 388 9.56 7.06 4.78
C ALA A 388 10.60 7.73 5.70
N LYS A 389 11.22 6.97 6.60
CA LYS A 389 12.30 7.44 7.46
C LYS A 389 13.53 7.84 6.66
N LYS A 390 13.96 7.02 5.68
CA LYS A 390 15.11 7.32 4.81
C LYS A 390 14.93 8.60 3.99
N ILE A 391 13.75 8.83 3.45
CA ILE A 391 13.40 10.08 2.77
C ILE A 391 13.56 11.27 3.72
N ALA A 392 13.02 11.16 4.92
CA ALA A 392 13.09 12.25 5.90
C ALA A 392 14.54 12.53 6.34
N GLU A 393 15.35 11.50 6.58
CA GLU A 393 16.78 11.62 6.87
C GLU A 393 17.52 12.34 5.73
N ALA A 394 17.29 11.91 4.47
CA ALA A 394 17.94 12.47 3.30
C ALA A 394 17.52 13.93 3.02
N ILE A 395 16.26 14.29 3.25
CA ILE A 395 15.79 15.67 3.12
C ILE A 395 16.35 16.54 4.26
N ASN A 396 16.34 16.03 5.50
CA ASN A 396 16.80 16.78 6.68
C ASN A 396 18.32 17.03 6.65
N SER A 397 19.12 16.15 6.02
CA SER A 397 20.57 16.36 5.88
C SER A 397 20.97 17.50 4.95
N LYS A 398 20.03 17.98 4.09
CA LYS A 398 20.30 19.07 3.14
C LYS A 398 19.92 20.42 3.76
N ALA A 399 20.75 21.45 3.54
CA ALA A 399 20.40 22.81 3.92
C ALA A 399 19.14 23.28 3.16
N ILE A 400 18.26 24.06 3.85
CA ILE A 400 17.13 24.69 3.19
C ILE A 400 17.67 25.93 2.48
N ASP A 401 17.63 25.94 1.17
CA ASP A 401 17.85 27.14 0.38
C ASP A 401 16.52 27.89 0.22
N GLN A 402 16.19 28.73 1.19
CA GLN A 402 14.94 29.51 1.16
C GLN A 402 14.92 30.55 0.04
N THR A 403 16.07 30.88 -0.56
CA THR A 403 16.15 31.90 -1.64
C THR A 403 15.63 31.36 -2.97
N LYS A 404 15.51 30.05 -3.13
CA LYS A 404 15.04 29.40 -4.37
C LYS A 404 13.53 29.33 -4.55
N LEU A 405 12.74 29.74 -3.56
CA LEU A 405 11.29 29.87 -3.72
C LEU A 405 10.93 31.21 -4.42
N GLU A 406 11.55 31.48 -5.57
CA GLU A 406 11.23 32.67 -6.39
C GLU A 406 9.77 32.61 -6.89
N LYS A 407 9.27 33.80 -7.27
CA LYS A 407 7.93 33.90 -7.88
C LYS A 407 7.87 33.08 -9.16
N ILE A 408 7.20 31.92 -9.08
CA ILE A 408 6.86 31.11 -10.24
C ILE A 408 5.68 31.79 -10.94
N ASN A 409 5.76 31.98 -12.25
CA ASN A 409 4.58 32.34 -13.01
C ASN A 409 3.67 31.11 -13.16
N ILE A 410 2.70 31.02 -12.27
CA ILE A 410 1.80 29.88 -12.12
C ILE A 410 0.91 29.69 -13.37
N GLU A 411 0.62 30.78 -14.11
CA GLU A 411 -0.23 30.75 -15.30
C GLU A 411 0.25 29.77 -16.38
N ASN A 412 1.56 29.53 -16.45
CA ASN A 412 2.14 28.57 -17.40
C ASN A 412 1.81 27.10 -17.10
N TYR A 413 1.39 26.78 -15.88
CA TYR A 413 1.12 25.42 -15.41
C TYR A 413 -0.37 25.10 -15.31
N PHE A 414 -1.24 26.11 -15.38
CA PHE A 414 -2.67 25.88 -15.46
C PHE A 414 -3.04 25.40 -16.88
N PRO A 415 -3.70 24.25 -17.02
CA PRO A 415 -4.16 23.80 -18.33
C PRO A 415 -5.13 24.83 -18.91
N LYS A 416 -4.83 25.39 -20.07
CA LYS A 416 -5.77 26.21 -20.80
C LYS A 416 -7.08 25.44 -21.00
N GLU A 417 -8.25 26.08 -20.91
CA GLU A 417 -9.59 25.45 -20.89
C GLU A 417 -9.80 24.26 -21.86
N LYS A 418 -9.22 24.32 -23.06
CA LYS A 418 -9.26 23.22 -24.05
C LYS A 418 -8.53 21.93 -23.61
N THR A 419 -7.56 22.03 -22.71
CA THR A 419 -6.82 20.87 -22.20
C THR A 419 -7.57 20.17 -21.08
N ILE A 420 -8.27 20.92 -20.24
CA ILE A 420 -9.10 20.39 -19.14
C ILE A 420 -10.23 19.52 -19.68
N SER A 421 -10.93 19.97 -20.76
CA SER A 421 -12.00 19.21 -21.39
C SER A 421 -11.50 17.89 -22.00
N LYS A 422 -10.29 17.89 -22.59
CA LYS A 422 -9.66 16.66 -23.14
C LYS A 422 -9.21 15.67 -22.06
N ILE A 423 -8.67 16.15 -20.94
CA ILE A 423 -8.26 15.29 -19.81
C ILE A 423 -9.50 14.70 -19.13
N ARG A 424 -10.55 15.49 -18.91
CA ARG A 424 -11.85 15.00 -18.39
C ARG A 424 -12.50 14.01 -19.33
N ALA A 425 -12.52 14.26 -20.63
CA ALA A 425 -13.05 13.32 -21.62
C ALA A 425 -12.28 12.00 -21.63
N LYS A 426 -10.93 12.03 -21.56
CA LYS A 426 -10.12 10.81 -21.48
C LYS A 426 -10.38 10.02 -20.18
N LYS A 427 -10.52 10.72 -19.03
CA LYS A 427 -10.88 10.09 -17.74
C LYS A 427 -12.27 9.46 -17.78
N TYR A 428 -13.24 10.14 -18.41
CA TYR A 428 -14.61 9.65 -18.59
C TYR A 428 -14.68 8.47 -19.56
N ILE A 429 -13.96 8.53 -20.67
CA ILE A 429 -13.85 7.42 -21.66
C ILE A 429 -13.16 6.21 -21.01
N TRP A 430 -12.15 6.42 -20.18
CA TRP A 430 -11.49 5.33 -19.44
C TRP A 430 -12.42 4.68 -18.42
N GLN A 431 -13.19 5.47 -17.66
CA GLN A 431 -14.23 4.96 -16.75
C GLN A 431 -15.33 4.18 -17.50
N LEU A 432 -15.76 4.66 -18.66
CA LEU A 432 -16.73 3.96 -19.50
C LEU A 432 -16.16 2.64 -20.03
N ARG A 433 -14.91 2.61 -20.51
CA ARG A 433 -14.24 1.39 -20.98
C ARG A 433 -14.07 0.35 -19.85
N SER A 434 -13.70 0.78 -18.65
CA SER A 434 -13.59 -0.13 -17.49
C SER A 434 -14.94 -0.70 -17.06
N ASN A 435 -16.05 0.00 -17.32
CA ASN A 435 -17.40 -0.50 -17.07
C ASN A 435 -17.90 -1.44 -18.19
N MET A 436 -17.44 -1.26 -19.43
CA MET A 436 -17.82 -2.12 -20.58
C MET A 436 -17.10 -3.48 -20.59
N THR A 437 -15.97 -3.62 -19.91
CA THR A 437 -15.25 -4.90 -19.73
C THR A 437 -15.77 -5.72 -18.53
N ARG A 438 -16.86 -5.29 -17.89
CA ARG A 438 -17.50 -5.95 -16.74
C ARG A 438 -18.77 -6.75 -17.10
N ASN A 439 -19.18 -6.77 -18.37
CA ASN A 439 -20.32 -7.56 -18.86
C ASN A 439 -19.84 -8.78 -19.64
#